data_10c8cd4c1ab97becf49083997ca72906
#
_entry.id   10c8cd4c1ab97becf49083997ca72906
#
_cell.length_a   1.000
_cell.length_b   1.000
_cell.length_c   1.000
_cell.angle_alpha   90.00
_cell.angle_beta   90.00
_cell.angle_gamma   90.00
#
_symmetry.space_group_name_H-M   'P 1'
#
loop_
_entity.id
_entity.type
_entity.pdbx_description
1 polymer ?
#
loop_
_entity_poly.entity_id
_entity_poly.type
_entity_poly.pdbx_seq_one_letter_code
_entity_poly.pdbx_strand_id
1 'polypeptide(L)'
;MFIWHQLLGNARTPIQPDGQQGSLLGPRSSPDAIKTFLDTVGAVYEKQPDDATLCDTVADLMADEKVIGWFQGRMEFGPRALGARSIIGDARSDQKKTEMNLKIKFRESFRPFAPSVLRDRVDELFNTRPNEDSPYMLLVADVNKKLRLAVEDDRGQGLDKLKGIRSTIPAITHVDHSARIQTVDPHRHGRYHKLLQTFEKKTGSPVIINTSFNVRGEPIVCSPDHAYRCFMAP
;
A
#
# COMPACT_ATOMS: atom_id res chain seq x y z
N MET A 1 14.59 7.62 -21.47
CA MET A 1 13.41 8.09 -22.22
C MET A 1 13.73 9.35 -23.04
N PHE A 2 14.17 10.45 -22.44
CA PHE A 2 14.53 11.70 -23.15
C PHE A 2 15.58 11.46 -24.25
N ILE A 3 16.71 10.85 -23.93
CA ILE A 3 17.77 10.52 -24.91
C ILE A 3 17.20 9.70 -26.07
N TRP A 4 16.51 8.62 -25.78
CA TRP A 4 15.96 7.71 -26.81
C TRP A 4 14.98 8.40 -27.74
N HIS A 5 14.03 9.15 -27.19
CA HIS A 5 12.95 9.76 -27.97
C HIS A 5 13.31 11.13 -28.53
N GLN A 6 13.85 12.04 -27.70
CA GLN A 6 14.08 13.44 -28.11
C GLN A 6 15.41 13.63 -28.83
N LEU A 7 16.50 13.04 -28.36
CA LEU A 7 17.82 13.24 -28.95
C LEU A 7 18.09 12.32 -30.14
N LEU A 8 17.66 11.05 -30.05
CA LEU A 8 17.89 10.05 -31.09
C LEU A 8 16.73 9.93 -32.09
N GLY A 9 15.64 10.66 -31.89
CA GLY A 9 14.49 10.68 -32.80
C GLY A 9 13.70 9.36 -32.90
N ASN A 10 13.89 8.44 -31.98
CA ASN A 10 13.20 7.16 -32.01
C ASN A 10 11.71 7.31 -31.69
N ALA A 11 10.85 6.59 -32.39
CA ALA A 11 9.42 6.58 -32.14
C ALA A 11 9.08 6.04 -30.76
N ARG A 12 8.11 6.66 -30.08
CA ARG A 12 7.53 6.12 -28.86
C ARG A 12 6.40 5.15 -29.22
N THR A 13 6.58 3.89 -28.85
CA THR A 13 5.57 2.84 -29.02
C THR A 13 5.03 2.45 -27.64
N PRO A 14 3.88 3.03 -27.19
CA PRO A 14 3.27 2.65 -25.91
C PRO A 14 2.78 1.21 -25.94
N ILE A 15 3.07 0.47 -24.87
CA ILE A 15 2.58 -0.88 -24.65
C ILE A 15 1.44 -0.80 -23.62
N GLN A 16 0.35 -1.51 -23.88
CA GLN A 16 -0.80 -1.59 -22.96
C GLN A 16 -0.79 -2.91 -22.15
N PRO A 17 -0.98 -2.87 -20.83
CA PRO A 17 -1.19 -1.67 -19.99
C PRO A 17 0.07 -0.79 -19.85
N ASP A 18 1.25 -1.36 -19.82
CA ASP A 18 2.58 -0.74 -19.96
C ASP A 18 3.69 -1.80 -19.93
N GLY A 19 4.89 -1.46 -20.44
CA GLY A 19 6.03 -2.37 -20.52
C GLY A 19 6.66 -2.71 -19.15
N GLN A 20 6.33 -2.00 -18.09
CA GLN A 20 6.87 -2.23 -16.74
C GLN A 20 6.04 -3.23 -15.93
N GLN A 21 4.86 -3.62 -16.41
CA GLN A 21 4.02 -4.69 -15.85
C GLN A 21 3.80 -4.56 -14.33
N GLY A 22 3.46 -3.37 -13.85
CA GLY A 22 3.29 -3.10 -12.42
C GLY A 22 4.58 -3.17 -11.60
N SER A 23 5.75 -3.12 -12.23
CA SER A 23 7.08 -3.35 -11.63
C SER A 23 7.28 -4.77 -11.06
N LEU A 24 6.41 -5.73 -11.32
CA LEU A 24 6.48 -7.11 -10.78
C LEU A 24 7.50 -7.96 -11.56
N LEU A 25 8.75 -7.50 -11.61
CA LEU A 25 9.84 -8.07 -12.41
C LEU A 25 10.90 -8.79 -11.56
N GLY A 26 10.83 -8.66 -10.23
CA GLY A 26 11.79 -9.24 -9.30
C GLY A 26 11.58 -10.74 -9.01
N PRO A 27 12.27 -11.28 -8.00
CA PRO A 27 12.19 -12.69 -7.61
C PRO A 27 10.77 -13.12 -7.22
N ARG A 28 10.49 -14.41 -7.44
CA ARG A 28 9.25 -15.07 -7.05
C ARG A 28 9.57 -16.35 -6.28
N SER A 29 8.83 -16.58 -5.19
CA SER A 29 8.82 -17.87 -4.48
C SER A 29 7.57 -18.68 -4.87
N SER A 30 7.73 -19.99 -5.09
CA SER A 30 6.59 -20.87 -5.29
C SER A 30 5.85 -21.12 -3.98
N PRO A 31 4.56 -21.50 -4.02
CA PRO A 31 3.82 -21.91 -2.82
C PRO A 31 4.51 -23.05 -2.05
N ASP A 32 5.09 -24.03 -2.78
CA ASP A 32 5.78 -25.15 -2.16
C ASP A 32 7.08 -24.73 -1.47
N ALA A 33 7.85 -23.81 -2.07
CA ALA A 33 9.04 -23.27 -1.44
C ALA A 33 8.70 -22.48 -0.16
N ILE A 34 7.59 -21.73 -0.17
CA ILE A 34 7.10 -21.01 1.02
C ILE A 34 6.68 -22.03 2.09
N LYS A 35 5.91 -23.05 1.72
CA LYS A 35 5.48 -24.10 2.63
C LYS A 35 6.68 -24.82 3.27
N THR A 36 7.63 -25.27 2.46
CA THR A 36 8.84 -25.95 2.93
C THR A 36 9.61 -25.09 3.93
N PHE A 37 9.75 -23.79 3.64
CA PHE A 37 10.40 -22.85 4.55
C PHE A 37 9.64 -22.76 5.89
N LEU A 38 8.31 -22.54 5.85
CA LEU A 38 7.50 -22.42 7.07
C LEU A 38 7.54 -23.69 7.93
N ASP A 39 7.48 -24.86 7.30
CA ASP A 39 7.62 -26.15 8.00
C ASP A 39 9.02 -26.28 8.66
N THR A 40 10.07 -25.86 7.97
CA THR A 40 11.45 -25.95 8.47
C THR A 40 11.69 -25.09 9.72
N VAL A 41 11.05 -23.91 9.78
CA VAL A 41 11.18 -23.01 10.93
C VAL A 41 10.14 -23.27 12.02
N GLY A 42 9.26 -24.26 11.84
CA GLY A 42 8.19 -24.59 12.79
C GLY A 42 7.14 -23.48 12.92
N ALA A 43 6.91 -22.72 11.86
CA ALA A 43 5.94 -21.64 11.87
C ALA A 43 4.51 -22.19 11.99
N VAL A 44 3.68 -21.54 12.81
CA VAL A 44 2.24 -21.80 12.85
C VAL A 44 1.57 -21.02 11.72
N TYR A 45 0.94 -21.71 10.79
CA TYR A 45 0.25 -21.10 9.66
C TYR A 45 -1.00 -21.89 9.27
N GLU A 46 -1.89 -21.21 8.55
CA GLU A 46 -3.09 -21.79 7.95
C GLU A 46 -3.04 -21.62 6.45
N LYS A 47 -3.28 -22.70 5.70
CA LYS A 47 -3.35 -22.67 4.24
C LYS A 47 -4.78 -22.37 3.83
N GLN A 48 -4.98 -21.24 3.19
CA GLN A 48 -6.28 -20.87 2.61
C GLN A 48 -6.56 -21.69 1.32
N PRO A 49 -7.80 -22.13 1.08
CA PRO A 49 -8.14 -22.98 -0.06
C PRO A 49 -8.01 -22.24 -1.41
N ASP A 50 -8.32 -20.95 -1.44
CA ASP A 50 -8.30 -20.14 -2.64
C ASP A 50 -8.08 -18.64 -2.35
N ASP A 51 -7.92 -17.85 -3.43
CA ASP A 51 -7.70 -16.41 -3.34
C ASP A 51 -8.94 -15.64 -2.82
N ALA A 52 -10.14 -16.18 -2.94
CA ALA A 52 -11.34 -15.50 -2.45
C ALA A 52 -11.39 -15.56 -0.92
N THR A 53 -11.21 -16.77 -0.37
CA THR A 53 -11.15 -16.99 1.09
C THR A 53 -9.99 -16.23 1.72
N LEU A 54 -8.80 -16.24 1.08
CA LEU A 54 -7.66 -15.46 1.54
C LEU A 54 -7.98 -13.96 1.61
N CYS A 55 -8.52 -13.39 0.53
CA CYS A 55 -8.87 -11.96 0.49
C CYS A 55 -9.96 -11.62 1.50
N ASP A 56 -10.92 -12.52 1.71
CA ASP A 56 -12.00 -12.34 2.69
C ASP A 56 -11.46 -12.30 4.13
N THR A 57 -10.64 -13.28 4.49
CA THR A 57 -9.96 -13.34 5.80
C THR A 57 -9.08 -12.11 6.06
N VAL A 58 -8.26 -11.72 5.07
CA VAL A 58 -7.37 -10.57 5.24
C VAL A 58 -8.16 -9.26 5.32
N ALA A 59 -9.25 -9.13 4.57
CA ALA A 59 -10.12 -7.95 4.63
C ALA A 59 -10.80 -7.82 6.01
N ASP A 60 -11.24 -8.94 6.62
CA ASP A 60 -11.79 -8.96 7.98
C ASP A 60 -10.73 -8.53 9.00
N LEU A 61 -9.53 -9.10 8.93
CA LEU A 61 -8.44 -8.71 9.81
C LEU A 61 -8.10 -7.21 9.69
N MET A 62 -8.09 -6.66 8.49
CA MET A 62 -7.86 -5.22 8.31
C MET A 62 -9.03 -4.39 8.85
N ALA A 63 -10.28 -4.84 8.67
CA ALA A 63 -11.46 -4.17 9.22
C ALA A 63 -11.44 -4.17 10.75
N ASP A 64 -10.88 -5.23 11.36
CA ASP A 64 -10.60 -5.35 12.81
C ASP A 64 -9.32 -4.61 13.21
N GLU A 65 -8.86 -3.68 12.37
CA GLU A 65 -7.68 -2.85 12.63
C GLU A 65 -6.36 -3.64 12.81
N LYS A 66 -6.23 -4.84 12.25
CA LYS A 66 -4.95 -5.56 12.23
C LYS A 66 -4.04 -5.02 11.13
N VAL A 67 -2.74 -5.03 11.40
CA VAL A 67 -1.69 -4.70 10.44
C VAL A 67 -1.20 -5.99 9.78
N ILE A 68 -1.18 -6.01 8.46
CA ILE A 68 -0.89 -7.22 7.67
C ILE A 68 0.43 -7.09 6.94
N GLY A 69 1.33 -8.05 7.13
CA GLY A 69 2.47 -8.26 6.24
C GLY A 69 2.03 -8.99 4.98
N TRP A 70 1.98 -8.31 3.85
CA TRP A 70 1.49 -8.85 2.57
C TRP A 70 2.65 -9.20 1.64
N PHE A 71 2.84 -10.51 1.40
CA PHE A 71 3.89 -11.06 0.55
C PHE A 71 3.28 -11.94 -0.52
N GLN A 72 3.41 -11.57 -1.81
CA GLN A 72 2.85 -12.34 -2.91
C GLN A 72 3.67 -12.26 -4.19
N GLY A 73 3.59 -13.29 -5.02
CA GLY A 73 4.06 -13.27 -6.40
C GLY A 73 5.50 -12.79 -6.59
N ARG A 74 5.74 -12.08 -7.69
CA ARG A 74 7.04 -11.44 -7.95
C ARG A 74 7.20 -10.17 -7.10
N MET A 75 8.41 -9.96 -6.62
CA MET A 75 8.78 -8.71 -5.97
C MET A 75 8.76 -7.55 -6.97
N GLU A 76 8.44 -6.37 -6.48
CA GLU A 76 8.59 -5.14 -7.26
C GLU A 76 10.07 -4.86 -7.56
N PHE A 77 10.36 -4.47 -8.79
CA PHE A 77 11.66 -3.93 -9.19
C PHE A 77 11.64 -2.41 -9.07
N GLY A 78 12.16 -1.90 -7.98
CA GLY A 78 12.16 -0.45 -7.71
C GLY A 78 12.09 -0.12 -6.22
N PRO A 79 12.06 1.19 -5.86
CA PRO A 79 12.16 1.65 -4.47
C PRO A 79 10.82 1.62 -3.72
N ARG A 80 9.73 1.16 -4.34
CA ARG A 80 8.38 1.19 -3.77
C ARG A 80 7.78 -0.20 -3.65
N ALA A 81 7.12 -0.46 -2.52
CA ALA A 81 6.20 -1.57 -2.39
C ALA A 81 4.86 -1.18 -3.04
N LEU A 82 4.39 -1.98 -3.97
CA LEU A 82 3.20 -1.74 -4.79
C LEU A 82 2.15 -2.86 -4.66
N GLY A 83 2.18 -3.61 -3.55
CA GLY A 83 1.24 -4.68 -3.27
C GLY A 83 1.79 -6.09 -3.44
N ALA A 84 3.12 -6.26 -3.57
CA ALA A 84 3.76 -7.59 -3.57
C ALA A 84 4.66 -7.81 -2.35
N ARG A 85 5.27 -6.76 -1.81
CA ARG A 85 6.10 -6.74 -0.60
C ARG A 85 5.68 -5.56 0.28
N SER A 86 4.46 -5.62 0.82
CA SER A 86 3.81 -4.49 1.47
C SER A 86 3.43 -4.81 2.92
N ILE A 87 3.43 -3.80 3.75
CA ILE A 87 2.63 -3.78 4.98
C ILE A 87 1.39 -2.96 4.68
N ILE A 88 0.23 -3.54 4.93
CA ILE A 88 -1.07 -2.95 4.62
C ILE A 88 -1.95 -2.85 5.86
N GLY A 89 -2.93 -1.96 5.84
CA GLY A 89 -3.87 -1.75 6.94
C GLY A 89 -4.98 -0.76 6.57
N ASP A 90 -5.91 -0.56 7.49
CA ASP A 90 -7.05 0.34 7.30
C ASP A 90 -6.61 1.81 7.29
N ALA A 91 -6.94 2.53 6.21
CA ALA A 91 -6.61 3.95 6.05
C ALA A 91 -7.45 4.87 6.92
N ARG A 92 -8.58 4.38 7.46
CA ARG A 92 -9.51 5.15 8.32
C ARG A 92 -9.02 5.27 9.77
N SER A 93 -8.08 4.42 10.20
CA SER A 93 -7.62 4.37 11.59
C SER A 93 -6.40 5.26 11.83
N ASP A 94 -6.57 6.34 12.58
CA ASP A 94 -5.46 7.20 13.05
C ASP A 94 -4.61 6.50 14.11
N GLN A 95 -5.25 5.67 14.95
CA GLN A 95 -4.56 4.89 15.95
C GLN A 95 -3.57 3.91 15.31
N LYS A 96 -3.97 3.22 14.25
CA LYS A 96 -3.08 2.29 13.53
C LYS A 96 -1.97 3.00 12.78
N LYS A 97 -2.22 4.17 12.22
CA LYS A 97 -1.15 5.04 11.70
C LYS A 97 -0.07 5.29 12.75
N THR A 98 -0.49 5.70 13.94
CA THR A 98 0.43 5.97 15.06
C THR A 98 1.20 4.72 15.47
N GLU A 99 0.50 3.59 15.65
CA GLU A 99 1.10 2.31 16.04
C GLU A 99 2.13 1.83 15.00
N MET A 100 1.78 1.82 13.73
CA MET A 100 2.68 1.43 12.64
C MET A 100 3.92 2.32 12.55
N ASN A 101 3.77 3.63 12.74
CA ASN A 101 4.89 4.55 12.73
C ASN A 101 5.85 4.30 13.91
N LEU A 102 5.32 4.13 15.12
CA LEU A 102 6.14 3.96 16.32
C LEU A 102 6.75 2.57 16.45
N LYS A 103 5.96 1.50 16.21
CA LYS A 103 6.40 0.12 16.47
C LYS A 103 7.10 -0.54 15.27
N ILE A 104 6.74 -0.19 14.03
CA ILE A 104 7.29 -0.86 12.85
C ILE A 104 8.28 0.03 12.11
N LYS A 105 7.91 1.31 11.91
CA LYS A 105 8.74 2.25 11.13
C LYS A 105 9.69 3.06 12.00
N PHE A 106 9.57 3.01 13.32
CA PHE A 106 10.40 3.75 14.27
C PHE A 106 10.62 5.20 13.84
N ARG A 107 9.52 5.92 13.60
CA ARG A 107 9.50 7.30 13.12
C ARG A 107 8.35 8.09 13.75
N GLU A 108 8.25 9.36 13.41
CA GLU A 108 7.27 10.30 13.96
C GLU A 108 5.82 9.80 13.71
N SER A 109 4.98 9.81 14.74
CA SER A 109 3.60 9.28 14.72
C SER A 109 2.68 9.98 13.72
N PHE A 110 2.92 11.28 13.45
CA PHE A 110 2.09 12.09 12.55
C PHE A 110 2.35 11.83 11.06
N ARG A 111 3.40 11.10 10.71
CA ARG A 111 3.81 10.89 9.32
C ARG A 111 2.79 10.02 8.58
N PRO A 112 2.20 10.48 7.44
CA PRO A 112 1.22 9.69 6.72
C PRO A 112 1.87 8.53 5.97
N PHE A 113 1.05 7.51 5.70
CA PHE A 113 1.39 6.44 4.78
C PHE A 113 0.88 6.75 3.37
N ALA A 114 1.42 6.06 2.36
CA ALA A 114 0.88 6.13 1.03
C ALA A 114 -0.38 5.25 0.93
N PRO A 115 -1.43 5.70 0.23
CA PRO A 115 -2.59 4.88 -0.08
C PRO A 115 -2.39 3.99 -1.31
N SER A 116 -3.00 2.79 -1.27
CA SER A 116 -3.43 2.06 -2.46
C SER A 116 -4.94 2.18 -2.60
N VAL A 117 -5.42 2.65 -3.74
CA VAL A 117 -6.83 2.92 -4.02
C VAL A 117 -7.27 2.18 -5.28
N LEU A 118 -8.50 1.66 -5.32
CA LEU A 118 -9.08 1.10 -6.54
C LEU A 118 -9.11 2.17 -7.64
N ARG A 119 -8.60 1.82 -8.84
CA ARG A 119 -8.42 2.79 -9.93
C ARG A 119 -9.73 3.43 -10.36
N ASP A 120 -10.80 2.67 -10.39
CA ASP A 120 -12.16 3.12 -10.76
C ASP A 120 -12.86 3.95 -9.68
N ARG A 121 -12.26 4.05 -8.49
CA ARG A 121 -12.77 4.81 -7.34
C ARG A 121 -11.86 5.98 -6.93
N VAL A 122 -10.75 6.21 -7.64
CA VAL A 122 -9.74 7.21 -7.26
C VAL A 122 -10.31 8.63 -7.19
N ASP A 123 -11.16 9.01 -8.14
CA ASP A 123 -11.76 10.36 -8.24
C ASP A 123 -12.77 10.65 -7.10
N GLU A 124 -13.22 9.63 -6.40
CA GLU A 124 -14.08 9.81 -5.23
C GLU A 124 -13.29 10.26 -3.99
N LEU A 125 -12.02 9.88 -3.90
CA LEU A 125 -11.18 10.16 -2.75
C LEU A 125 -10.18 11.28 -2.98
N PHE A 126 -9.70 11.41 -4.22
CA PHE A 126 -8.60 12.32 -4.57
C PHE A 126 -8.95 13.19 -5.78
N ASN A 127 -8.44 14.41 -5.79
CA ASN A 127 -8.56 15.32 -6.93
C ASN A 127 -7.50 14.93 -7.97
N THR A 128 -7.85 14.04 -8.88
CA THR A 128 -7.01 13.62 -10.00
C THR A 128 -7.48 14.24 -11.31
N ARG A 129 -6.65 14.24 -12.33
CA ARG A 129 -7.06 14.61 -13.67
C ARG A 129 -7.90 13.48 -14.28
N PRO A 130 -8.82 13.79 -15.22
CA PRO A 130 -9.56 12.75 -15.93
C PRO A 130 -8.63 11.69 -16.52
N ASN A 131 -8.92 10.42 -16.24
CA ASN A 131 -8.14 9.24 -16.67
C ASN A 131 -6.67 9.21 -16.18
N GLU A 132 -6.31 9.98 -15.18
CA GLU A 132 -4.98 9.92 -14.58
C GLU A 132 -4.76 8.59 -13.85
N ASP A 133 -3.60 7.99 -14.05
CA ASP A 133 -3.23 6.70 -13.48
C ASP A 133 -1.88 6.83 -12.75
N SER A 134 -1.78 6.25 -11.56
CA SER A 134 -0.55 6.29 -10.74
C SER A 134 -0.21 4.89 -10.20
N PRO A 135 -0.02 3.86 -11.05
CA PRO A 135 0.21 2.50 -10.59
C PRO A 135 1.55 2.34 -9.85
N TYR A 136 2.47 3.28 -10.04
CA TYR A 136 3.84 3.25 -9.48
C TYR A 136 4.05 4.18 -8.29
N MET A 137 2.96 4.70 -7.69
CA MET A 137 3.05 5.58 -6.51
C MET A 137 3.96 6.81 -6.73
N LEU A 138 3.83 7.45 -7.89
CA LEU A 138 4.66 8.61 -8.28
C LEU A 138 3.93 9.94 -8.13
N LEU A 139 2.60 9.95 -8.27
CA LEU A 139 1.81 11.17 -8.25
C LEU A 139 1.32 11.50 -6.84
N VAL A 140 1.28 12.80 -6.56
CA VAL A 140 0.65 13.36 -5.37
C VAL A 140 -0.66 14.01 -5.79
N ALA A 141 -1.73 13.71 -5.07
CA ALA A 141 -3.03 14.30 -5.29
C ALA A 141 -3.65 14.76 -3.96
N ASP A 142 -4.46 15.80 -4.01
CA ASP A 142 -5.20 16.30 -2.87
C ASP A 142 -6.35 15.35 -2.51
N VAL A 143 -6.55 15.10 -1.23
CA VAL A 143 -7.75 14.45 -0.71
C VAL A 143 -8.97 15.31 -1.04
N ASN A 144 -10.02 14.70 -1.55
CA ASN A 144 -11.24 15.38 -1.96
C ASN A 144 -11.83 16.18 -0.78
N LYS A 145 -12.31 17.40 -1.03
CA LYS A 145 -12.83 18.32 -0.01
C LYS A 145 -13.94 17.69 0.84
N LYS A 146 -14.78 16.83 0.27
CA LYS A 146 -15.87 16.13 0.97
C LYS A 146 -15.39 15.18 2.08
N LEU A 147 -14.14 14.75 2.02
CA LEU A 147 -13.52 13.85 3.02
C LEU A 147 -12.69 14.60 4.05
N ARG A 148 -12.47 15.91 3.84
CA ARG A 148 -11.69 16.74 4.78
C ARG A 148 -12.52 17.11 6.00
N LEU A 149 -11.88 17.08 7.15
CA LEU A 149 -12.47 17.48 8.42
C LEU A 149 -11.87 18.82 8.85
N ALA A 150 -12.69 19.66 9.46
CA ALA A 150 -12.20 20.87 10.10
C ALA A 150 -11.31 20.47 11.28
N VAL A 151 -10.07 20.94 11.29
CA VAL A 151 -9.19 20.78 12.44
C VAL A 151 -9.50 21.95 13.39
N GLU A 152 -9.97 21.66 14.59
CA GLU A 152 -10.11 22.66 15.63
C GLU A 152 -8.73 23.27 15.93
N ASP A 153 -8.61 24.59 15.74
CA ASP A 153 -7.34 25.33 15.77
C ASP A 153 -6.74 25.46 17.19
N ASP A 154 -7.43 24.92 18.18
CA ASP A 154 -7.12 25.06 19.60
C ASP A 154 -6.22 23.94 20.18
N ARG A 155 -5.64 23.08 19.34
CA ARG A 155 -4.79 21.97 19.78
C ARG A 155 -3.32 22.36 19.85
N GLY A 156 -2.93 23.07 20.93
CA GLY A 156 -1.54 23.23 21.31
C GLY A 156 -0.68 24.09 20.38
N GLN A 157 0.59 24.23 20.73
CA GLN A 157 1.59 24.93 19.93
C GLN A 157 2.59 23.93 19.30
N GLY A 158 3.19 24.31 18.16
CA GLY A 158 4.27 23.55 17.54
C GLY A 158 3.83 22.20 16.95
N LEU A 159 4.51 21.10 17.30
CA LEU A 159 4.34 19.77 16.74
C LEU A 159 2.98 19.11 17.06
N ASP A 160 2.28 19.54 18.11
CA ASP A 160 0.97 18.99 18.46
C ASP A 160 -0.10 19.32 17.41
N LYS A 161 0.05 20.44 16.69
CA LYS A 161 -0.80 20.78 15.54
C LYS A 161 -0.74 19.71 14.43
N LEU A 162 0.35 18.93 14.33
CA LEU A 162 0.52 17.89 13.35
C LEU A 162 -0.30 16.62 13.66
N LYS A 163 -0.76 16.43 14.89
CA LYS A 163 -1.53 15.27 15.35
C LYS A 163 -3.03 15.35 15.04
N GLY A 164 -3.52 16.49 14.53
CA GLY A 164 -4.94 16.68 14.21
C GLY A 164 -5.43 15.75 13.11
N ILE A 165 -6.63 15.17 13.29
CA ILE A 165 -7.31 14.38 12.27
C ILE A 165 -7.90 15.34 11.23
N ARG A 166 -7.45 15.23 9.96
CA ARG A 166 -7.77 16.17 8.88
C ARG A 166 -8.73 15.63 7.84
N SER A 167 -9.03 14.34 7.91
CA SER A 167 -9.93 13.69 6.96
C SER A 167 -10.52 12.40 7.55
N THR A 168 -11.49 11.81 6.84
CA THR A 168 -12.06 10.50 7.18
C THR A 168 -11.10 9.33 6.86
N ILE A 169 -9.95 9.62 6.22
CA ILE A 169 -8.87 8.68 5.90
C ILE A 169 -7.53 9.21 6.47
N PRO A 170 -7.43 9.39 7.80
CA PRO A 170 -6.34 10.14 8.43
C PRO A 170 -4.98 9.48 8.31
N ALA A 171 -4.94 8.16 8.17
CA ALA A 171 -3.68 7.43 8.10
C ALA A 171 -2.85 7.74 6.84
N ILE A 172 -3.50 8.23 5.79
CA ILE A 172 -2.89 8.50 4.48
C ILE A 172 -2.93 9.98 4.09
N THR A 173 -3.51 10.84 4.93
CA THR A 173 -3.66 12.28 4.64
C THR A 173 -2.53 13.07 5.28
N HIS A 174 -1.77 13.81 4.45
CA HIS A 174 -0.72 14.71 4.90
C HIS A 174 -1.29 16.01 5.50
N VAL A 175 -0.44 16.81 6.16
CA VAL A 175 -0.83 18.07 6.82
C VAL A 175 -1.42 19.11 5.86
N ASP A 176 -1.05 19.08 4.59
CA ASP A 176 -1.54 19.90 3.50
C ASP A 176 -2.74 19.29 2.74
N HIS A 177 -3.32 18.20 3.28
CA HIS A 177 -4.37 17.40 2.69
C HIS A 177 -3.97 16.64 1.42
N SER A 178 -2.69 16.49 1.12
CA SER A 178 -2.20 15.69 0.00
C SER A 178 -1.96 14.23 0.39
N ALA A 179 -1.88 13.36 -0.63
CA ALA A 179 -1.45 11.98 -0.50
C ALA A 179 -0.69 11.54 -1.76
N ARG A 180 0.35 10.69 -1.59
CA ARG A 180 1.06 10.08 -2.72
C ARG A 180 0.37 8.77 -3.08
N ILE A 181 -0.49 8.81 -4.10
CA ILE A 181 -1.43 7.75 -4.44
C ILE A 181 -0.80 6.63 -5.27
N GLN A 182 -1.27 5.40 -5.04
CA GLN A 182 -1.12 4.27 -5.94
C GLN A 182 -2.52 3.85 -6.41
N THR A 183 -2.77 3.89 -7.73
CA THR A 183 -3.96 3.29 -8.33
C THR A 183 -3.75 1.80 -8.56
N VAL A 184 -4.75 1.00 -8.19
CA VAL A 184 -4.72 -0.46 -8.27
C VAL A 184 -5.78 -0.94 -9.25
N ASP A 185 -5.35 -1.63 -10.32
CA ASP A 185 -6.20 -2.19 -11.37
C ASP A 185 -6.03 -3.72 -11.46
N PRO A 186 -7.01 -4.45 -12.03
CA PRO A 186 -6.98 -5.91 -12.10
C PRO A 186 -5.88 -6.47 -13.01
N HIS A 187 -5.47 -5.73 -14.04
CA HIS A 187 -4.51 -6.21 -15.05
C HIS A 187 -3.08 -6.28 -14.50
N ARG A 188 -2.65 -5.24 -13.74
CA ARG A 188 -1.33 -5.18 -13.13
C ARG A 188 -1.25 -5.90 -11.79
N HIS A 189 -2.33 -5.85 -11.00
CA HIS A 189 -2.26 -6.15 -9.56
C HIS A 189 -3.03 -7.41 -9.13
N GLY A 190 -3.88 -8.00 -10.00
CA GLY A 190 -4.54 -9.28 -9.79
C GLY A 190 -5.13 -9.49 -8.39
N ARG A 191 -4.51 -10.38 -7.59
CA ARG A 191 -4.95 -10.71 -6.22
C ARG A 191 -4.99 -9.47 -5.30
N TYR A 192 -4.06 -8.54 -5.42
CA TYR A 192 -4.05 -7.31 -4.61
C TYR A 192 -5.26 -6.43 -4.92
N HIS A 193 -5.65 -6.32 -6.19
CA HIS A 193 -6.88 -5.65 -6.59
C HIS A 193 -8.11 -6.34 -5.99
N LYS A 194 -8.17 -7.68 -6.04
CA LYS A 194 -9.25 -8.47 -5.43
C LYS A 194 -9.37 -8.22 -3.93
N LEU A 195 -8.24 -8.13 -3.23
CA LEU A 195 -8.21 -7.80 -1.81
C LEU A 195 -8.84 -6.42 -1.54
N LEU A 196 -8.47 -5.38 -2.31
CA LEU A 196 -9.04 -4.05 -2.15
C LEU A 196 -10.55 -4.04 -2.42
N GLN A 197 -11.02 -4.75 -3.45
CA GLN A 197 -12.46 -4.88 -3.73
C GLN A 197 -13.20 -5.58 -2.60
N THR A 198 -12.60 -6.62 -2.01
CA THR A 198 -13.20 -7.35 -0.89
C THR A 198 -13.27 -6.45 0.35
N PHE A 199 -12.22 -5.68 0.62
CA PHE A 199 -12.19 -4.72 1.70
C PHE A 199 -13.23 -3.60 1.51
N GLU A 200 -13.37 -3.06 0.29
CA GLU A 200 -14.41 -2.08 -0.04
C GLU A 200 -15.80 -2.63 0.22
N LYS A 201 -16.10 -3.86 -0.23
CA LYS A 201 -17.42 -4.50 -0.02
C LYS A 201 -17.78 -4.63 1.46
N LYS A 202 -16.80 -4.91 2.31
CA LYS A 202 -17.01 -5.08 3.76
C LYS A 202 -17.09 -3.75 4.52
N THR A 203 -16.36 -2.74 4.09
CA THR A 203 -16.15 -1.52 4.87
C THR A 203 -16.67 -0.24 4.21
N GLY A 204 -16.99 -0.29 2.92
CA GLY A 204 -17.31 0.88 2.11
C GLY A 204 -16.08 1.72 1.73
N SER A 205 -14.86 1.30 2.09
CA SER A 205 -13.62 2.05 1.84
C SER A 205 -12.82 1.43 0.69
N PRO A 206 -12.69 2.10 -0.47
CA PRO A 206 -11.94 1.59 -1.61
C PRO A 206 -10.43 1.87 -1.50
N VAL A 207 -9.92 2.19 -0.31
CA VAL A 207 -8.53 2.60 -0.07
C VAL A 207 -7.96 1.97 1.19
N ILE A 208 -6.70 1.56 1.12
CA ILE A 208 -5.94 1.00 2.24
C ILE A 208 -4.58 1.67 2.37
N ILE A 209 -3.94 1.56 3.54
CA ILE A 209 -2.53 1.88 3.73
C ILE A 209 -1.67 0.92 2.90
N ASN A 210 -0.65 1.45 2.21
CA ASN A 210 0.43 0.66 1.63
C ASN A 210 1.80 1.25 1.99
N THR A 211 2.61 0.48 2.68
CA THR A 211 4.01 0.82 2.94
C THR A 211 4.91 -0.38 2.70
N SER A 212 6.22 -0.17 2.53
CA SER A 212 7.19 -1.24 2.29
C SER A 212 7.21 -2.26 3.42
N PHE A 213 7.33 -3.55 3.07
CA PHE A 213 7.49 -4.62 4.04
C PHE A 213 8.95 -4.66 4.51
N ASN A 214 9.25 -3.88 5.53
CA ASN A 214 10.54 -3.80 6.23
C ASN A 214 10.35 -3.06 7.55
N VAL A 215 11.29 -3.23 8.46
CA VAL A 215 11.48 -2.34 9.60
C VAL A 215 12.47 -1.23 9.24
N ARG A 216 12.63 -0.24 10.12
CA ARG A 216 13.55 0.88 9.91
C ARG A 216 15.00 0.38 9.74
N GLY A 217 15.67 0.89 8.71
CA GLY A 217 17.08 0.60 8.44
C GLY A 217 17.31 -0.67 7.61
N GLU A 218 16.26 -1.47 7.37
CA GLU A 218 16.35 -2.66 6.53
C GLU A 218 15.84 -2.42 5.12
N PRO A 219 16.33 -3.18 4.12
CA PRO A 219 15.74 -3.19 2.77
C PRO A 219 14.35 -3.85 2.78
N ILE A 220 13.59 -3.66 1.71
CA ILE A 220 12.32 -4.36 1.51
C ILE A 220 12.59 -5.88 1.46
N VAL A 221 11.77 -6.67 2.15
CA VAL A 221 11.88 -8.13 2.17
C VAL A 221 11.83 -8.69 0.75
N CYS A 222 12.73 -9.61 0.41
CA CYS A 222 12.83 -10.19 -0.91
C CYS A 222 12.27 -11.62 -0.94
N SER A 223 12.65 -12.45 0.03
CA SER A 223 12.38 -13.88 0.13
C SER A 223 11.47 -14.20 1.33
N PRO A 224 10.91 -15.43 1.42
CA PRO A 224 10.07 -15.83 2.53
C PRO A 224 10.74 -15.74 3.91
N ASP A 225 12.03 -16.08 4.00
CA ASP A 225 12.80 -15.97 5.24
C ASP A 225 12.98 -14.52 5.69
N HIS A 226 13.22 -13.60 4.74
CA HIS A 226 13.26 -12.16 5.05
C HIS A 226 11.89 -11.67 5.55
N ALA A 227 10.80 -12.10 4.90
CA ALA A 227 9.45 -11.71 5.29
C ALA A 227 9.09 -12.24 6.69
N TYR A 228 9.38 -13.52 6.96
CA TYR A 228 9.11 -14.14 8.24
C TYR A 228 9.92 -13.48 9.37
N ARG A 229 11.22 -13.26 9.16
CA ARG A 229 12.08 -12.57 10.13
C ARG A 229 11.58 -11.15 10.41
N CYS A 230 11.22 -10.39 9.37
CA CYS A 230 10.67 -9.05 9.54
C CYS A 230 9.32 -9.06 10.28
N PHE A 231 8.48 -10.07 10.04
CA PHE A 231 7.18 -10.24 10.71
C PHE A 231 7.34 -10.56 12.20
N MET A 232 8.36 -11.35 12.55
CA MET A 232 8.61 -11.79 13.94
C MET A 232 9.45 -10.79 14.77
N ALA A 233 10.01 -9.75 14.15
CA ALA A 233 10.94 -8.82 14.81
C ALA A 233 10.29 -7.77 15.72
N PRO A 234 9.12 -7.19 15.42
CA PRO A 234 8.49 -6.12 16.21
C PRO A 234 7.71 -6.61 17.41
#